data_b17e8c7f130e54c9bc25ba20a6011117
#
_entry.id   b17e8c7f130e54c9bc25ba20a6011117
#
_cell.length_a   1.000
_cell.length_b   1.000
_cell.length_c   1.000
_cell.angle_alpha   90.00
_cell.angle_beta   90.00
_cell.angle_gamma   90.00
#
_symmetry.space_group_name_H-M   'P 1'
#
loop_
_entity.id
_entity.type
_entity.pdbx_description
1 polymer ?
#
loop_
_entity_poly.entity_id
_entity_poly.type
_entity_poly.pdbx_seq_one_letter_code
_entity_poly.pdbx_strand_id
1 'polypeptide(L)'
;MVIKNNIIQSKEIVEISRKYFSGAPTQRIPERIQTLGDIELETKINIDKLSDVEAVLNNIKAVGFSKVTHRTEWHHFFSNDFVAHNVLILIKDSNEIWIKFKRDKKQVYTPHSNFPILSRHEKKLKPQDIDYRDQLQKTISQKYIGSFKKECLDFSFYYKDLSFTATLSLADSENSSLYQIEFEFDGHKENNLPPNFDTILVTFEQMLLDICKTMTNRLTTYTKLEWLLSIDN
;
A
#
# COMPACT_ATOMS: atom_id res chain seq x y z
N MET A 1 -21.07 -21.92 -6.07
CA MET A 1 -20.96 -21.49 -7.48
C MET A 1 -20.31 -20.13 -7.48
N VAL A 2 -18.98 -20.12 -7.53
CA VAL A 2 -18.17 -18.89 -7.43
C VAL A 2 -18.20 -18.21 -8.80
N ILE A 3 -18.70 -17.00 -8.85
CA ILE A 3 -18.76 -16.17 -10.06
C ILE A 3 -17.32 -15.79 -10.42
N LYS A 4 -16.70 -16.54 -11.34
CA LYS A 4 -15.42 -16.16 -11.98
C LYS A 4 -15.66 -15.10 -13.07
N ASN A 5 -16.28 -14.00 -12.73
CA ASN A 5 -16.51 -12.94 -13.71
C ASN A 5 -15.77 -11.67 -13.30
N ASN A 6 -14.83 -11.26 -14.14
CA ASN A 6 -14.03 -10.04 -14.12
C ASN A 6 -12.86 -9.99 -13.12
N ILE A 7 -12.10 -11.05 -13.03
CA ILE A 7 -10.81 -11.03 -12.31
C ILE A 7 -9.83 -10.24 -13.17
N ILE A 8 -9.34 -9.10 -12.65
CA ILE A 8 -8.20 -8.37 -13.23
C ILE A 8 -7.01 -9.34 -13.20
N GLN A 9 -6.48 -9.70 -14.37
CA GLN A 9 -5.31 -10.58 -14.44
C GLN A 9 -4.03 -9.77 -14.36
N SER A 10 -2.94 -10.41 -13.95
CA SER A 10 -1.60 -9.80 -13.90
C SER A 10 -1.19 -9.08 -15.20
N LYS A 11 -1.61 -9.61 -16.38
CA LYS A 11 -1.40 -8.92 -17.69
C LYS A 11 -2.12 -7.58 -17.76
N GLU A 12 -3.31 -7.45 -17.15
CA GLU A 12 -4.12 -6.24 -17.19
C GLU A 12 -3.50 -5.12 -16.34
N ILE A 13 -2.83 -5.45 -15.23
CA ILE A 13 -2.06 -4.47 -14.45
C ILE A 13 -0.94 -3.88 -15.31
N VAL A 14 -0.22 -4.70 -16.06
CA VAL A 14 0.83 -4.24 -16.97
C VAL A 14 0.25 -3.43 -18.14
N GLU A 15 -0.88 -3.84 -18.69
CA GLU A 15 -1.57 -3.11 -19.76
C GLU A 15 -2.14 -1.78 -19.28
N ILE A 16 -2.73 -1.72 -18.09
CA ILE A 16 -3.16 -0.49 -17.43
C ILE A 16 -1.96 0.45 -17.28
N SER A 17 -0.82 -0.05 -16.78
CA SER A 17 0.40 0.74 -16.67
C SER A 17 0.80 1.36 -18.01
N ARG A 18 0.83 0.58 -19.08
CA ARG A 18 1.16 1.06 -20.42
C ARG A 18 0.15 2.06 -20.97
N LYS A 19 -1.14 1.80 -20.77
CA LYS A 19 -2.24 2.64 -21.27
C LYS A 19 -2.26 4.02 -20.60
N TYR A 20 -2.11 4.08 -19.29
CA TYR A 20 -2.28 5.32 -18.52
C TYR A 20 -0.98 6.09 -18.29
N PHE A 21 0.17 5.42 -18.31
CA PHE A 21 1.45 5.98 -17.89
C PHE A 21 2.58 5.77 -18.92
N SER A 22 2.23 5.51 -20.19
CA SER A 22 3.20 5.55 -21.30
C SER A 22 3.67 7.00 -21.48
N GLY A 23 4.78 7.36 -20.88
CA GLY A 23 5.36 8.68 -20.99
C GLY A 23 6.24 9.06 -19.79
N ALA A 24 6.87 10.23 -19.89
CA ALA A 24 7.66 10.77 -18.79
C ALA A 24 6.76 11.15 -17.60
N PRO A 25 7.23 11.01 -16.36
CA PRO A 25 6.54 11.51 -15.20
C PRO A 25 6.17 12.98 -15.34
N THR A 26 4.96 13.35 -14.89
CA THR A 26 4.43 14.72 -14.99
C THR A 26 4.91 15.62 -13.87
N GLN A 27 5.48 15.04 -12.81
CA GLN A 27 6.07 15.76 -11.68
C GLN A 27 7.57 15.46 -11.58
N ARG A 28 8.37 16.51 -11.29
CA ARG A 28 9.75 16.31 -10.88
C ARG A 28 9.76 15.73 -9.47
N ILE A 29 10.61 14.72 -9.22
CA ILE A 29 10.80 14.14 -7.89
C ILE A 29 11.71 15.07 -7.09
N PRO A 30 11.22 15.90 -6.15
CA PRO A 30 12.05 16.46 -5.10
C PRO A 30 12.43 15.35 -4.12
N GLU A 31 13.51 15.51 -3.41
CA GLU A 31 13.81 14.64 -2.29
C GLU A 31 12.70 14.75 -1.25
N ARG A 32 12.34 13.63 -0.65
CA ARG A 32 11.30 13.55 0.38
C ARG A 32 11.94 13.21 1.72
N ILE A 33 11.44 13.84 2.77
CA ILE A 33 11.82 13.53 4.15
C ILE A 33 10.67 12.77 4.80
N GLN A 34 10.98 11.61 5.38
CA GLN A 34 10.02 10.86 6.18
C GLN A 34 9.66 11.65 7.44
N THR A 35 8.37 11.95 7.62
CA THR A 35 7.90 12.85 8.67
C THR A 35 7.56 12.14 9.97
N LEU A 36 7.03 10.94 9.89
CA LEU A 36 6.44 10.20 11.02
C LEU A 36 7.31 9.06 11.54
N GLY A 37 8.62 9.05 11.20
CA GLY A 37 9.50 7.96 11.60
C GLY A 37 9.06 6.62 11.04
N ASP A 38 8.76 5.66 11.91
CA ASP A 38 8.28 4.33 11.53
C ASP A 38 6.75 4.19 11.54
N ILE A 39 6.00 5.30 11.63
CA ILE A 39 4.53 5.28 11.55
C ILE A 39 4.10 5.31 10.10
N GLU A 40 3.39 4.27 9.69
CA GLU A 40 2.68 4.16 8.41
C GLU A 40 1.25 4.69 8.57
N LEU A 41 0.82 5.57 7.67
CA LEU A 41 -0.57 6.00 7.52
C LEU A 41 -1.07 5.55 6.16
N GLU A 42 -2.08 4.70 6.14
CA GLU A 42 -2.65 4.19 4.89
C GLU A 42 -4.17 4.07 4.95
N THR A 43 -4.82 4.17 3.80
CA THR A 43 -6.21 3.73 3.59
C THR A 43 -6.31 2.97 2.28
N LYS A 44 -7.40 2.24 2.08
CA LYS A 44 -7.57 1.36 0.92
C LYS A 44 -8.96 1.46 0.35
N ILE A 45 -9.09 1.10 -0.92
CA ILE A 45 -10.38 0.81 -1.57
C ILE A 45 -10.30 -0.61 -2.12
N ASN A 46 -11.26 -1.46 -1.76
CA ASN A 46 -11.45 -2.75 -2.41
C ASN A 46 -12.02 -2.51 -3.81
N ILE A 47 -11.45 -3.18 -4.80
CA ILE A 47 -11.79 -3.02 -6.22
C ILE A 47 -12.59 -4.21 -6.70
N ASP A 48 -13.79 -3.96 -7.22
CA ASP A 48 -14.68 -4.99 -7.76
C ASP A 48 -14.71 -4.97 -9.28
N LYS A 49 -14.33 -3.87 -9.91
CA LYS A 49 -14.39 -3.71 -11.38
C LYS A 49 -13.29 -2.79 -11.91
N LEU A 50 -12.89 -3.07 -13.15
CA LEU A 50 -11.83 -2.33 -13.85
C LEU A 50 -12.14 -0.83 -13.98
N SER A 51 -13.40 -0.44 -14.17
CA SER A 51 -13.79 0.97 -14.28
C SER A 51 -13.47 1.79 -13.03
N ASP A 52 -13.44 1.17 -11.85
CA ASP A 52 -13.06 1.84 -10.61
C ASP A 52 -11.55 2.17 -10.61
N VAL A 53 -10.74 1.22 -11.08
CA VAL A 53 -9.30 1.42 -11.27
C VAL A 53 -9.05 2.57 -12.25
N GLU A 54 -9.70 2.53 -13.42
CA GLU A 54 -9.54 3.55 -14.46
C GLU A 54 -9.91 4.95 -13.94
N ALA A 55 -10.98 5.06 -13.17
CA ALA A 55 -11.40 6.34 -12.59
C ALA A 55 -10.34 6.91 -11.63
N VAL A 56 -9.81 6.09 -10.71
CA VAL A 56 -8.76 6.52 -9.77
C VAL A 56 -7.47 6.90 -10.51
N LEU A 57 -7.03 6.08 -11.46
CA LEU A 57 -5.80 6.34 -12.21
C LEU A 57 -5.87 7.60 -13.07
N ASN A 58 -7.03 7.89 -13.68
CA ASN A 58 -7.25 9.14 -14.39
C ASN A 58 -7.14 10.37 -13.45
N ASN A 59 -7.65 10.26 -12.22
CA ASN A 59 -7.55 11.34 -11.25
C ASN A 59 -6.11 11.50 -10.73
N ILE A 60 -5.37 10.41 -10.48
CA ILE A 60 -3.93 10.46 -10.15
C ILE A 60 -3.16 11.13 -11.29
N LYS A 61 -3.46 10.79 -12.54
CA LYS A 61 -2.84 11.41 -13.70
C LYS A 61 -3.13 12.91 -13.79
N ALA A 62 -4.34 13.35 -13.42
CA ALA A 62 -4.73 14.76 -13.40
C ALA A 62 -4.02 15.55 -12.29
N VAL A 63 -3.80 14.96 -11.13
CA VAL A 63 -2.97 15.53 -10.05
C VAL A 63 -1.50 15.59 -10.44
N GLY A 64 -1.04 14.65 -11.28
CA GLY A 64 0.35 14.45 -11.66
C GLY A 64 1.03 13.37 -10.84
N PHE A 65 2.02 12.71 -11.40
CA PHE A 65 2.82 11.67 -10.73
C PHE A 65 4.30 11.86 -11.03
N SER A 66 5.15 11.40 -10.11
CA SER A 66 6.60 11.51 -10.21
C SER A 66 7.27 10.23 -10.67
N LYS A 67 6.69 9.08 -10.34
CA LYS A 67 7.25 7.76 -10.63
C LYS A 67 6.16 6.71 -10.71
N VAL A 68 6.37 5.73 -11.61
CA VAL A 68 5.60 4.48 -11.65
C VAL A 68 6.56 3.31 -11.51
N THR A 69 6.23 2.37 -10.63
CA THR A 69 7.04 1.16 -10.41
C THR A 69 6.15 -0.07 -10.41
N HIS A 70 6.49 -1.06 -11.22
CA HIS A 70 5.88 -2.38 -11.19
C HIS A 70 6.77 -3.34 -10.41
N ARG A 71 6.18 -4.15 -9.52
CA ARG A 71 6.90 -5.16 -8.73
C ARG A 71 6.04 -6.37 -8.44
N THR A 72 6.68 -7.51 -8.30
CA THR A 72 6.08 -8.78 -7.88
C THR A 72 6.78 -9.26 -6.63
N GLU A 73 6.01 -9.61 -5.62
CA GLU A 73 6.49 -10.01 -4.31
C GLU A 73 5.73 -11.25 -3.82
N TRP A 74 6.41 -12.07 -3.01
CA TRP A 74 5.77 -13.11 -2.21
C TRP A 74 5.78 -12.67 -0.76
N HIS A 75 4.62 -12.67 -0.12
CA HIS A 75 4.45 -12.29 1.27
C HIS A 75 4.16 -13.53 2.10
N HIS A 76 5.00 -13.79 3.12
CA HIS A 76 4.83 -14.87 4.09
C HIS A 76 4.62 -14.26 5.47
N PHE A 77 3.48 -14.51 6.08
CA PHE A 77 3.08 -13.93 7.36
C PHE A 77 3.41 -14.84 8.53
N PHE A 78 3.97 -14.25 9.57
CA PHE A 78 4.31 -14.91 10.83
C PHE A 78 3.81 -14.07 12.00
N SER A 79 3.17 -14.70 12.99
CA SER A 79 2.70 -14.02 14.19
C SER A 79 2.49 -15.00 15.33
N ASN A 80 2.72 -14.54 16.57
CA ASN A 80 2.29 -15.23 17.76
C ASN A 80 0.98 -14.65 18.31
N ASP A 81 0.67 -13.40 17.93
CA ASP A 81 -0.61 -12.75 18.16
C ASP A 81 -0.98 -11.91 16.92
N PHE A 82 -2.27 -11.57 16.76
CA PHE A 82 -2.75 -10.83 15.59
C PHE A 82 -2.61 -9.30 15.71
N VAL A 83 -2.13 -8.80 16.83
CA VAL A 83 -1.90 -7.36 17.08
C VAL A 83 -0.59 -6.92 16.44
N ALA A 84 0.42 -7.79 16.55
CA ALA A 84 1.73 -7.58 15.95
C ALA A 84 2.10 -8.77 15.06
N HIS A 85 2.60 -8.51 13.86
CA HIS A 85 3.02 -9.56 12.93
C HIS A 85 4.24 -9.17 12.13
N ASN A 86 4.97 -10.18 11.68
CA ASN A 86 6.10 -10.05 10.77
C ASN A 86 5.72 -10.59 9.39
N VAL A 87 6.26 -9.97 8.36
CA VAL A 87 6.08 -10.42 6.98
C VAL A 87 7.44 -10.56 6.34
N LEU A 88 7.77 -11.77 5.88
CA LEU A 88 8.90 -11.97 5.00
C LEU A 88 8.43 -11.70 3.56
N ILE A 89 9.10 -10.78 2.89
CA ILE A 89 8.77 -10.36 1.54
C ILE A 89 9.92 -10.79 0.62
N LEU A 90 9.66 -11.80 -0.21
CA LEU A 90 10.56 -12.19 -1.28
C LEU A 90 10.27 -11.32 -2.51
N ILE A 91 11.26 -10.55 -2.95
CA ILE A 91 11.18 -9.70 -4.14
C ILE A 91 11.67 -10.50 -5.34
N LYS A 92 10.79 -10.71 -6.33
CA LYS A 92 11.03 -11.58 -7.48
C LYS A 92 12.29 -11.19 -8.28
N ASP A 93 12.48 -9.90 -8.53
CA ASP A 93 13.54 -9.44 -9.45
C ASP A 93 14.94 -9.43 -8.83
N SER A 94 15.04 -9.33 -7.51
CA SER A 94 16.32 -9.32 -6.79
C SER A 94 16.62 -10.60 -6.01
N ASN A 95 15.63 -11.48 -5.83
CA ASN A 95 15.67 -12.63 -4.91
C ASN A 95 16.02 -12.25 -3.46
N GLU A 96 15.86 -10.97 -3.10
CA GLU A 96 16.07 -10.51 -1.74
C GLU A 96 14.86 -10.83 -0.87
N ILE A 97 15.11 -11.20 0.37
CA ILE A 97 14.07 -11.34 1.39
C ILE A 97 14.17 -10.13 2.32
N TRP A 98 13.11 -9.34 2.39
CA TRP A 98 12.99 -8.25 3.36
C TRP A 98 12.08 -8.67 4.49
N ILE A 99 12.32 -8.12 5.69
CA ILE A 99 11.47 -8.36 6.85
C ILE A 99 10.71 -7.08 7.14
N LYS A 100 9.38 -7.16 7.20
CA LYS A 100 8.52 -6.08 7.69
C LYS A 100 7.94 -6.46 9.05
N PHE A 101 8.12 -5.58 10.02
CA PHE A 101 7.50 -5.65 11.34
C PHE A 101 6.33 -4.71 11.35
N LYS A 102 5.13 -5.22 11.67
CA LYS A 102 3.91 -4.43 11.75
C LYS A 102 3.29 -4.61 13.11
N ARG A 103 3.06 -3.50 13.85
CA ARG A 103 2.55 -3.53 15.21
C ARG A 103 1.71 -2.29 15.51
N ASP A 104 0.99 -2.34 16.63
CA ASP A 104 0.21 -1.23 17.17
C ASP A 104 -0.81 -0.67 16.17
N LYS A 105 -1.53 -1.58 15.48
CA LYS A 105 -2.59 -1.22 14.54
C LYS A 105 -3.67 -0.40 15.23
N LYS A 106 -3.90 0.83 14.74
CA LYS A 106 -4.97 1.73 15.18
C LYS A 106 -5.72 2.26 13.98
N GLN A 107 -6.99 2.52 14.16
CA GLN A 107 -7.78 3.27 13.20
C GLN A 107 -7.91 4.71 13.69
N VAL A 108 -7.51 5.65 12.86
CA VAL A 108 -7.74 7.08 13.03
C VAL A 108 -8.66 7.57 11.93
N TYR A 109 -9.22 8.75 12.09
CA TYR A 109 -10.19 9.27 11.14
C TYR A 109 -9.75 10.65 10.66
N THR A 110 -10.09 10.98 9.41
CA THR A 110 -9.90 12.32 8.90
C THR A 110 -10.88 13.29 9.56
N PRO A 111 -10.49 14.59 9.71
CA PRO A 111 -11.22 15.51 10.60
C PRO A 111 -12.64 15.86 10.17
N HIS A 112 -12.92 15.93 8.86
CA HIS A 112 -14.21 16.45 8.36
C HIS A 112 -15.11 15.36 7.80
N SER A 113 -14.54 14.39 7.07
CA SER A 113 -15.30 13.34 6.37
C SER A 113 -15.30 12.00 7.10
N ASN A 114 -14.60 11.89 8.22
CA ASN A 114 -14.45 10.63 8.98
C ASN A 114 -13.95 9.45 8.13
N PHE A 115 -13.06 9.72 7.16
CA PHE A 115 -12.47 8.62 6.38
C PHE A 115 -11.55 7.79 7.25
N PRO A 116 -11.65 6.46 7.20
CA PRO A 116 -10.82 5.58 8.01
C PRO A 116 -9.38 5.54 7.47
N ILE A 117 -8.43 5.85 8.33
CA ILE A 117 -7.00 5.75 8.08
C ILE A 117 -6.43 4.71 9.05
N LEU A 118 -5.71 3.73 8.53
CA LEU A 118 -4.92 2.82 9.32
C LEU A 118 -3.63 3.52 9.73
N SER A 119 -3.37 3.55 11.04
CA SER A 119 -2.09 3.98 11.60
C SER A 119 -1.43 2.80 12.30
N ARG A 120 -0.15 2.54 12.01
CA ARG A 120 0.62 1.48 12.67
C ARG A 120 2.12 1.75 12.58
N HIS A 121 2.89 1.13 13.45
CA HIS A 121 4.33 1.06 13.31
C HIS A 121 4.71 0.03 12.24
N GLU A 122 5.51 0.46 11.26
CA GLU A 122 6.14 -0.41 10.27
C GLU A 122 7.65 -0.19 10.27
N LYS A 123 8.42 -1.22 10.59
CA LYS A 123 9.87 -1.24 10.41
C LYS A 123 10.23 -2.25 9.33
N LYS A 124 11.12 -1.86 8.42
CA LYS A 124 11.61 -2.72 7.35
C LYS A 124 13.10 -2.97 7.53
N LEU A 125 13.51 -4.23 7.46
CA LEU A 125 14.91 -4.64 7.43
C LEU A 125 15.23 -5.30 6.09
N LYS A 126 16.42 -4.97 5.58
CA LYS A 126 17.01 -5.52 4.36
C LYS A 126 18.22 -6.42 4.72
N PRO A 127 18.68 -7.29 3.80
CA PRO A 127 19.80 -8.22 4.06
C PRO A 127 21.10 -7.56 4.55
N GLN A 128 21.34 -6.28 4.20
CA GLN A 128 22.52 -5.52 4.61
C GLN A 128 22.44 -4.91 6.01
N ASP A 129 21.26 -4.90 6.64
CA ASP A 129 21.08 -4.31 7.97
C ASP A 129 21.70 -5.23 9.06
N ILE A 130 22.33 -4.62 10.07
CA ILE A 130 23.08 -5.34 11.11
C ILE A 130 22.25 -6.41 11.81
N ASP A 131 20.99 -6.07 12.15
CA ASP A 131 20.11 -6.94 12.92
C ASP A 131 19.35 -7.96 12.05
N TYR A 132 19.55 -7.95 10.72
CA TYR A 132 18.72 -8.71 9.79
C TYR A 132 18.70 -10.21 10.09
N ARG A 133 19.87 -10.84 10.28
CA ARG A 133 19.99 -12.30 10.50
C ARG A 133 19.26 -12.75 11.75
N ASP A 134 19.47 -12.02 12.85
CA ASP A 134 18.84 -12.34 14.15
C ASP A 134 17.32 -12.17 14.07
N GLN A 135 16.85 -11.13 13.38
CA GLN A 135 15.42 -10.89 13.20
C GLN A 135 14.79 -11.89 12.23
N LEU A 136 15.51 -12.32 11.20
CA LEU A 136 15.04 -13.40 10.32
C LEU A 136 14.82 -14.70 11.11
N GLN A 137 15.83 -15.11 11.93
CA GLN A 137 15.73 -16.29 12.78
C GLN A 137 14.54 -16.20 13.75
N LYS A 138 14.36 -15.06 14.40
CA LYS A 138 13.22 -14.81 15.30
C LYS A 138 11.90 -14.88 14.55
N THR A 139 11.82 -14.34 13.33
CA THR A 139 10.58 -14.33 12.54
C THR A 139 10.16 -15.74 12.15
N ILE A 140 11.09 -16.55 11.60
CA ILE A 140 10.78 -17.92 11.18
C ILE A 140 10.48 -18.88 12.34
N SER A 141 10.83 -18.50 13.58
CA SER A 141 10.46 -19.25 14.79
C SER A 141 9.04 -18.95 15.29
N GLN A 142 8.37 -17.94 14.74
CA GLN A 142 6.98 -17.64 15.06
C GLN A 142 6.02 -18.56 14.30
N LYS A 143 4.75 -18.56 14.71
CA LYS A 143 3.71 -19.31 14.00
C LYS A 143 3.55 -18.76 12.58
N TYR A 144 3.70 -19.63 11.59
CA TYR A 144 3.35 -19.31 10.21
C TYR A 144 1.83 -19.19 10.06
N ILE A 145 1.38 -18.08 9.44
CA ILE A 145 -0.04 -17.79 9.24
C ILE A 145 -0.47 -18.20 7.83
N GLY A 146 0.33 -17.85 6.82
CA GLY A 146 0.00 -18.13 5.42
C GLY A 146 0.80 -17.22 4.49
N SER A 147 0.56 -17.35 3.19
CA SER A 147 1.24 -16.55 2.18
C SER A 147 0.34 -16.25 0.98
N PHE A 148 0.74 -15.22 0.24
CA PHE A 148 0.18 -14.90 -1.07
C PHE A 148 1.23 -14.26 -1.97
N LYS A 149 1.02 -14.37 -3.28
CA LYS A 149 1.71 -13.59 -4.28
C LYS A 149 1.07 -12.20 -4.37
N LYS A 150 1.88 -11.14 -4.40
CA LYS A 150 1.43 -9.76 -4.58
C LYS A 150 2.03 -9.16 -5.84
N GLU A 151 1.18 -8.67 -6.72
CA GLU A 151 1.59 -7.81 -7.84
C GLU A 151 1.16 -6.37 -7.55
N CYS A 152 2.08 -5.44 -7.75
CA CYS A 152 1.88 -4.03 -7.41
C CYS A 152 2.24 -3.13 -8.57
N LEU A 153 1.44 -2.07 -8.72
CA LEU A 153 1.77 -0.92 -9.53
C LEU A 153 1.71 0.32 -8.63
N ASP A 154 2.87 0.87 -8.30
CA ASP A 154 3.01 2.00 -7.39
C ASP A 154 3.10 3.30 -8.18
N PHE A 155 2.33 4.31 -7.77
CA PHE A 155 2.33 5.67 -8.30
C PHE A 155 2.72 6.62 -7.18
N SER A 156 3.92 7.20 -7.27
CA SER A 156 4.36 8.23 -6.32
C SER A 156 4.01 9.61 -6.84
N PHE A 157 3.40 10.44 -6.02
CA PHE A 157 2.99 11.78 -6.39
C PHE A 157 3.02 12.73 -5.19
N TYR A 158 3.01 14.04 -5.49
CA TYR A 158 2.82 15.08 -4.49
C TYR A 158 1.41 15.61 -4.58
N TYR A 159 0.76 15.70 -3.44
CA TYR A 159 -0.47 16.44 -3.28
C TYR A 159 -0.20 17.61 -2.33
N LYS A 160 -0.25 18.84 -2.86
CA LYS A 160 0.32 20.01 -2.20
C LYS A 160 1.82 19.77 -1.89
N ASP A 161 2.21 19.83 -0.63
CA ASP A 161 3.61 19.64 -0.19
C ASP A 161 3.89 18.28 0.44
N LEU A 162 2.89 17.40 0.44
CA LEU A 162 2.98 16.05 0.99
C LEU A 162 3.16 15.01 -0.12
N SER A 163 4.01 14.02 0.17
CA SER A 163 4.27 12.89 -0.72
C SER A 163 3.35 11.73 -0.37
N PHE A 164 2.75 11.15 -1.38
CA PHE A 164 1.90 9.97 -1.28
C PHE A 164 2.30 8.92 -2.31
N THR A 165 2.03 7.67 -1.96
CA THR A 165 2.05 6.56 -2.92
C THR A 165 0.65 5.95 -3.00
N ALA A 166 0.12 5.86 -4.23
CA ALA A 166 -1.03 5.02 -4.52
C ALA A 166 -0.53 3.70 -5.10
N THR A 167 -0.93 2.58 -4.53
CA THR A 167 -0.56 1.25 -4.98
C THR A 167 -1.79 0.49 -5.46
N LEU A 168 -1.89 0.23 -6.76
CA LEU A 168 -2.80 -0.79 -7.27
C LEU A 168 -2.18 -2.15 -6.97
N SER A 169 -2.85 -2.97 -6.15
CA SER A 169 -2.35 -4.26 -5.70
C SER A 169 -3.32 -5.39 -5.98
N LEU A 170 -2.77 -6.48 -6.51
CA LEU A 170 -3.40 -7.78 -6.59
C LEU A 170 -2.68 -8.71 -5.61
N ALA A 171 -3.38 -9.18 -4.58
CA ALA A 171 -2.95 -10.27 -3.73
C ALA A 171 -3.66 -11.54 -4.17
N ASP A 172 -2.91 -12.60 -4.46
CA ASP A 172 -3.41 -13.84 -5.01
C ASP A 172 -2.92 -15.04 -4.18
N SER A 173 -3.86 -15.79 -3.63
CA SER A 173 -3.65 -17.07 -2.95
C SER A 173 -4.27 -18.20 -3.77
N GLU A 174 -4.03 -19.45 -3.38
CA GLU A 174 -4.57 -20.62 -4.10
C GLU A 174 -6.09 -20.58 -4.30
N ASN A 175 -6.83 -20.00 -3.34
CA ASN A 175 -8.28 -20.09 -3.30
C ASN A 175 -9.00 -18.75 -3.51
N SER A 176 -8.30 -17.62 -3.48
CA SER A 176 -8.92 -16.30 -3.50
C SER A 176 -7.95 -15.22 -3.99
N SER A 177 -8.53 -14.12 -4.47
CA SER A 177 -7.77 -12.93 -4.87
C SER A 177 -8.38 -11.69 -4.24
N LEU A 178 -7.53 -10.75 -3.81
CA LEU A 178 -7.92 -9.44 -3.28
C LEU A 178 -7.32 -8.33 -4.13
N TYR A 179 -8.19 -7.47 -4.65
CA TYR A 179 -7.80 -6.28 -5.41
C TYR A 179 -8.02 -5.05 -4.56
N GLN A 180 -6.97 -4.22 -4.42
CA GLN A 180 -7.04 -2.98 -3.66
C GLN A 180 -6.27 -1.86 -4.35
N ILE A 181 -6.74 -0.63 -4.17
CA ILE A 181 -5.89 0.55 -4.29
C ILE A 181 -5.59 1.01 -2.87
N GLU A 182 -4.32 1.05 -2.53
CA GLU A 182 -3.79 1.49 -1.25
C GLU A 182 -3.26 2.92 -1.42
N PHE A 183 -3.59 3.83 -0.52
CA PHE A 183 -3.03 5.18 -0.45
C PHE A 183 -2.21 5.28 0.82
N GLU A 184 -0.93 5.58 0.69
CA GLU A 184 0.03 5.67 1.78
C GLU A 184 0.66 7.06 1.80
N PHE A 185 0.79 7.63 3.00
CA PHE A 185 1.55 8.85 3.22
C PHE A 185 3.03 8.53 3.35
N ASP A 186 3.87 9.15 2.52
CA ASP A 186 5.32 8.87 2.45
C ASP A 186 6.19 9.94 3.15
N GLY A 187 5.68 11.15 3.35
CA GLY A 187 6.46 12.24 3.90
C GLY A 187 6.15 13.60 3.28
N HIS A 188 7.12 14.53 3.35
CA HIS A 188 6.98 15.88 2.82
C HIS A 188 8.20 16.29 1.96
N LYS A 189 8.10 17.38 1.22
CA LYS A 189 9.20 17.94 0.44
C LYS A 189 10.33 18.43 1.36
N GLU A 190 11.57 18.16 0.99
CA GLU A 190 12.78 18.45 1.78
C GLU A 190 12.89 19.89 2.27
N ASN A 191 12.53 20.86 1.42
CA ASN A 191 12.67 22.27 1.73
C ASN A 191 11.52 22.86 2.57
N ASN A 192 10.58 22.06 3.01
CA ASN A 192 9.41 22.50 3.78
C ASN A 192 9.55 22.12 5.25
N LEU A 193 8.93 22.90 6.12
CA LEU A 193 8.82 22.51 7.53
C LEU A 193 8.00 21.22 7.67
N PRO A 194 8.41 20.32 8.60
CA PRO A 194 7.64 19.11 8.87
C PRO A 194 6.19 19.46 9.24
N PRO A 195 5.18 18.91 8.57
CA PRO A 195 3.80 19.13 8.93
C PRO A 195 3.47 18.45 10.26
N ASN A 196 2.56 19.01 11.03
CA ASN A 196 2.00 18.32 12.18
C ASN A 196 1.00 17.22 11.72
N PHE A 197 0.63 16.35 12.64
CA PHE A 197 -0.24 15.21 12.35
C PHE A 197 -1.61 15.62 11.80
N ASP A 198 -2.21 16.67 12.34
CA ASP A 198 -3.52 17.18 11.90
C ASP A 198 -3.45 17.73 10.46
N THR A 199 -2.38 18.43 10.12
CA THR A 199 -2.13 18.91 8.75
C THR A 199 -2.00 17.73 7.77
N ILE A 200 -1.35 16.64 8.18
CA ILE A 200 -1.25 15.42 7.37
C ILE A 200 -2.64 14.83 7.14
N LEU A 201 -3.45 14.66 8.18
CA LEU A 201 -4.79 14.09 8.06
C LEU A 201 -5.73 14.96 7.20
N VAL A 202 -5.70 16.28 7.36
CA VAL A 202 -6.48 17.22 6.52
C VAL A 202 -6.07 17.12 5.06
N THR A 203 -4.77 17.07 4.79
CA THR A 203 -4.27 16.99 3.40
C THR A 203 -4.56 15.63 2.80
N PHE A 204 -4.43 14.55 3.58
CA PHE A 204 -4.81 13.20 3.15
C PHE A 204 -6.29 13.13 2.78
N GLU A 205 -7.17 13.70 3.62
CA GLU A 205 -8.61 13.80 3.34
C GLU A 205 -8.88 14.50 2.01
N GLN A 206 -8.29 15.67 1.79
CA GLN A 206 -8.48 16.43 0.56
C GLN A 206 -7.99 15.65 -0.66
N MET A 207 -6.85 14.98 -0.55
CA MET A 207 -6.31 14.11 -1.60
C MET A 207 -7.29 12.97 -1.92
N LEU A 208 -7.87 12.32 -0.91
CA LEU A 208 -8.85 11.25 -1.10
C LEU A 208 -10.12 11.76 -1.77
N LEU A 209 -10.63 12.94 -1.40
CA LEU A 209 -11.79 13.56 -2.04
C LEU A 209 -11.55 13.84 -3.54
N ASP A 210 -10.35 14.33 -3.88
CA ASP A 210 -10.02 14.66 -5.26
C ASP A 210 -9.73 13.43 -6.12
N ILE A 211 -9.11 12.40 -5.55
CA ILE A 211 -8.72 11.19 -6.29
C ILE A 211 -9.84 10.14 -6.30
N CYS A 212 -10.46 9.87 -5.15
CA CYS A 212 -11.44 8.79 -5.03
C CYS A 212 -12.86 9.24 -5.40
N LYS A 213 -13.18 10.53 -5.26
CA LYS A 213 -14.48 11.13 -5.63
C LYS A 213 -15.67 10.29 -5.11
N THR A 214 -16.41 9.67 -6.01
CA THR A 214 -17.60 8.86 -5.69
C THR A 214 -17.33 7.56 -4.96
N MET A 215 -16.06 7.17 -4.82
CA MET A 215 -15.67 5.91 -4.14
C MET A 215 -15.23 6.12 -2.69
N THR A 216 -15.33 7.33 -2.14
CA THR A 216 -14.90 7.61 -0.76
C THR A 216 -15.68 6.81 0.30
N ASN A 217 -16.92 6.41 0.00
CA ASN A 217 -17.73 5.53 0.86
C ASN A 217 -17.23 4.08 0.91
N ARG A 218 -16.26 3.71 0.07
CA ARG A 218 -15.62 2.39 0.01
C ARG A 218 -14.24 2.35 0.66
N LEU A 219 -13.81 3.47 1.26
CA LEU A 219 -12.54 3.53 1.98
C LEU A 219 -12.56 2.58 3.18
N THR A 220 -11.47 1.86 3.37
CA THR A 220 -11.35 0.81 4.38
C THR A 220 -9.93 0.70 4.92
N THR A 221 -9.80 0.18 6.12
CA THR A 221 -8.53 -0.23 6.73
C THR A 221 -8.32 -1.75 6.67
N TYR A 222 -9.12 -2.46 5.88
CA TYR A 222 -9.04 -3.92 5.72
C TYR A 222 -7.69 -4.34 5.15
N THR A 223 -6.97 -5.15 5.91
CA THR A 223 -5.60 -5.54 5.58
C THR A 223 -5.55 -6.89 4.83
N LYS A 224 -4.45 -7.13 4.14
CA LYS A 224 -4.19 -8.42 3.48
C LYS A 224 -4.05 -9.58 4.47
N LEU A 225 -3.64 -9.32 5.71
CA LEU A 225 -3.64 -10.34 6.77
C LEU A 225 -5.08 -10.71 7.17
N GLU A 226 -5.96 -9.73 7.35
CA GLU A 226 -7.38 -9.98 7.65
C GLU A 226 -8.05 -10.76 6.52
N TRP A 227 -7.74 -10.40 5.26
CA TRP A 227 -8.21 -11.16 4.10
C TRP A 227 -7.68 -12.60 4.11
N LEU A 228 -6.38 -12.80 4.32
CA LEU A 228 -5.77 -14.14 4.34
C LEU A 228 -6.42 -15.02 5.41
N LEU A 229 -6.67 -14.48 6.61
CA LEU A 229 -7.37 -15.19 7.70
C LEU A 229 -8.83 -15.48 7.39
N SER A 230 -9.48 -14.72 6.51
CA SER A 230 -10.88 -14.92 6.14
C SER A 230 -11.12 -16.01 5.09
N ILE A 231 -10.09 -16.44 4.36
CA ILE A 231 -10.21 -17.49 3.34
C ILE A 231 -9.96 -18.89 3.88
N ASP A 232 -9.36 -19.01 5.07
CA ASP A 232 -9.08 -20.29 5.74
C ASP A 232 -10.22 -20.71 6.70
N ASN A 233 -11.28 -19.88 6.85
CA ASN A 233 -12.51 -20.15 7.59
C ASN A 233 -13.69 -20.42 6.66
#